data_f2e38967ac5a336bad6ba3bccbee5b5b
#
_entry.id   f2e38967ac5a336bad6ba3bccbee5b5b
#
_cell.length_a   1.000
_cell.length_b   1.000
_cell.length_c   1.000
_cell.angle_alpha   90.00
_cell.angle_beta   90.00
_cell.angle_gamma   90.00
#
_symmetry.space_group_name_H-M   'P 1'
#
loop_
_entity.id
_entity.type
_entity.pdbx_description
1 polymer ?
#
loop_
_entity_poly.entity_id
_entity_poly.type
_entity_poly.pdbx_seq_one_letter_code
_entity_poly.pdbx_strand_id
1 'polypeptide(L)'
;MTPGITFNIYVMSYQRPHKIMTKNCLEYCTYVVREEEADAYRNAGIDDMLVIPKDATLECGGKVHSFMSTLYWIIENTPEDVIFVADDDIKRFCYRLDNYTAITAENYPDWK
;
A
#
# COMPACT_ATOMS: atom_id res chain seq x y z
N MET A 1 8.63 16.70 9.60
CA MET A 1 8.02 16.85 8.26
C MET A 1 7.84 18.32 7.95
N THR A 2 8.11 18.73 6.74
CA THR A 2 7.95 20.12 6.32
C THR A 2 6.45 20.46 6.25
N PRO A 3 6.01 21.59 6.85
CA PRO A 3 4.61 22.00 6.75
C PRO A 3 4.19 22.14 5.29
N GLY A 4 2.99 21.63 4.98
CA GLY A 4 2.42 21.70 3.64
C GLY A 4 2.74 20.51 2.75
N ILE A 5 3.61 19.61 3.17
CA ILE A 5 3.87 18.37 2.43
C ILE A 5 3.04 17.25 3.04
N THR A 6 2.24 16.59 2.21
CA THR A 6 1.42 15.46 2.62
C THR A 6 1.97 14.16 2.03
N PHE A 7 1.83 13.06 2.75
CA PHE A 7 2.21 11.75 2.24
C PHE A 7 1.28 10.68 2.79
N ASN A 8 1.23 9.54 2.10
CA ASN A 8 0.52 8.37 2.58
C ASN A 8 1.20 7.11 2.01
N ILE A 9 0.91 5.99 2.65
CA ILE A 9 1.38 4.68 2.22
C ILE A 9 0.17 3.91 1.70
N TYR A 10 0.25 3.45 0.46
CA TYR A 10 -0.79 2.68 -0.19
C TYR A 10 -0.33 1.24 -0.36
N VAL A 11 -1.12 0.30 0.12
CA VAL A 11 -0.83 -1.13 0.02
C VAL A 11 -1.77 -1.73 -1.01
N MET A 12 -1.22 -2.20 -2.12
CA MET A 12 -2.00 -2.83 -3.17
C MET A 12 -2.30 -4.27 -2.79
N SER A 13 -3.57 -4.66 -2.86
CA SER A 13 -4.00 -6.02 -2.55
C SER A 13 -5.05 -6.48 -3.55
N TYR A 14 -4.96 -7.76 -3.95
CA TYR A 14 -5.86 -8.35 -4.92
C TYR A 14 -6.14 -9.81 -4.55
N GLN A 15 -7.42 -10.11 -4.30
CA GLN A 15 -7.91 -11.45 -3.99
C GLN A 15 -7.23 -12.10 -2.77
N ARG A 16 -6.81 -11.30 -1.76
CA ARG A 16 -6.08 -11.80 -0.60
C ARG A 16 -6.56 -11.20 0.72
N PRO A 17 -7.88 -11.08 0.98
CA PRO A 17 -8.34 -10.39 2.19
C PRO A 17 -7.90 -11.05 3.48
N HIS A 18 -7.68 -12.37 3.47
CA HIS A 18 -7.26 -13.12 4.66
C HIS A 18 -5.76 -13.45 4.68
N LYS A 19 -5.00 -12.95 3.71
CA LYS A 19 -3.57 -13.23 3.59
C LYS A 19 -2.71 -11.98 3.68
N ILE A 20 -3.25 -10.89 4.18
CA ILE A 20 -2.52 -9.64 4.31
C ILE A 20 -1.57 -9.75 5.51
N MET A 21 -0.28 -9.59 5.23
CA MET A 21 0.78 -9.63 6.25
C MET A 21 1.29 -8.24 6.61
N THR A 22 1.21 -7.31 5.66
CA THR A 22 1.72 -5.95 5.82
C THR A 22 1.06 -5.22 7.00
N LYS A 23 -0.20 -5.52 7.32
CA LYS A 23 -0.91 -4.90 8.44
C LYS A 23 -0.25 -5.19 9.79
N ASN A 24 0.60 -6.21 9.87
CA ASN A 24 1.30 -6.54 11.10
C ASN A 24 2.55 -5.68 11.33
N CYS A 25 3.01 -4.97 10.31
CA CYS A 25 4.18 -4.12 10.41
C CYS A 25 3.95 -2.68 9.97
N LEU A 26 2.80 -2.38 9.36
CA LEU A 26 2.38 -1.01 9.03
C LEU A 26 1.05 -0.72 9.71
N GLU A 27 1.08 0.17 10.69
CA GLU A 27 -0.12 0.55 11.42
C GLU A 27 -0.98 1.55 10.63
N TYR A 28 -0.32 2.49 9.95
CA TYR A 28 -1.01 3.56 9.24
C TYR A 28 -0.74 3.46 7.74
N CYS A 29 -1.71 2.93 7.02
CA CYS A 29 -1.66 2.84 5.56
C CYS A 29 -3.07 2.70 5.01
N THR A 30 -3.23 2.97 3.71
CA THR A 30 -4.50 2.81 3.02
C THR A 30 -4.36 1.62 2.07
N TYR A 31 -5.28 0.67 2.18
CA TYR A 31 -5.28 -0.51 1.29
C TYR A 31 -6.04 -0.18 0.01
N VAL A 32 -5.42 -0.48 -1.13
CA VAL A 32 -6.02 -0.26 -2.44
C VAL A 32 -6.61 -1.58 -2.92
N VAL A 33 -7.93 -1.62 -3.04
CA VAL A 33 -8.67 -2.84 -3.38
C VAL A 33 -9.66 -2.54 -4.50
N ARG A 34 -10.09 -3.59 -5.20
CA ARG A 34 -11.10 -3.44 -6.23
C ARG A 34 -12.50 -3.40 -5.62
N GLU A 35 -13.41 -2.71 -6.31
CA GLU A 35 -14.78 -2.52 -5.84
C GLU A 35 -15.46 -3.85 -5.51
N GLU A 36 -15.30 -4.86 -6.35
CA GLU A 36 -15.92 -6.17 -6.17
C GLU A 36 -15.35 -6.95 -4.97
N GLU A 37 -14.22 -6.50 -4.42
CA GLU A 37 -13.57 -7.17 -3.28
C GLU A 37 -13.67 -6.38 -1.98
N ALA A 38 -14.17 -5.15 -2.04
CA ALA A 38 -14.14 -4.23 -0.90
C ALA A 38 -14.82 -4.80 0.34
N ASP A 39 -15.97 -5.47 0.18
CA ASP A 39 -16.70 -6.06 1.31
C ASP A 39 -15.90 -7.19 1.96
N ALA A 40 -15.22 -8.03 1.16
CA ALA A 40 -14.39 -9.11 1.70
C ALA A 40 -13.23 -8.55 2.55
N TYR A 41 -12.60 -7.47 2.10
CA TYR A 41 -11.54 -6.82 2.87
C TYR A 41 -12.09 -6.16 4.12
N ARG A 42 -13.24 -5.53 4.04
CA ARG A 42 -13.89 -4.91 5.20
C ARG A 42 -14.24 -5.98 6.23
N ASN A 43 -14.75 -7.11 5.79
CA ASN A 43 -15.06 -8.24 6.69
C ASN A 43 -13.81 -8.86 7.30
N ALA A 44 -12.65 -8.71 6.66
CA ALA A 44 -11.37 -9.16 7.20
C ALA A 44 -10.72 -8.15 8.16
N GLY A 45 -11.39 -7.02 8.44
CA GLY A 45 -10.91 -6.04 9.40
C GLY A 45 -10.15 -4.87 8.79
N ILE A 46 -10.22 -4.70 7.48
CA ILE A 46 -9.57 -3.59 6.80
C ILE A 46 -10.55 -2.43 6.68
N ASP A 47 -10.28 -1.32 7.35
CA ASP A 47 -11.16 -0.16 7.38
C ASP A 47 -10.73 0.98 6.46
N ASP A 48 -9.42 1.21 6.34
CA ASP A 48 -8.88 2.31 5.53
C ASP A 48 -8.56 1.79 4.13
N MET A 49 -9.46 2.04 3.20
CA MET A 49 -9.36 1.53 1.83
C MET A 49 -9.57 2.62 0.79
N LEU A 50 -8.80 2.54 -0.28
CA LEU A 50 -9.05 3.26 -1.52
C LEU A 50 -9.63 2.24 -2.51
N VAL A 51 -10.90 2.41 -2.89
CA VAL A 51 -11.60 1.44 -3.70
C VAL A 51 -11.52 1.84 -5.17
N ILE A 52 -11.04 0.91 -6.00
CA ILE A 52 -10.96 1.11 -7.45
C ILE A 52 -12.30 0.71 -8.07
N PRO A 53 -13.03 1.65 -8.71
CA PRO A 53 -14.30 1.31 -9.39
C PRO A 53 -14.10 0.25 -10.47
N LYS A 54 -15.16 -0.54 -10.72
CA LYS A 54 -15.11 -1.61 -11.72
C LYS A 54 -14.70 -1.13 -13.10
N ASP A 55 -15.14 0.05 -13.47
CA ASP A 55 -14.91 0.63 -14.80
C ASP A 55 -13.86 1.74 -14.77
N ALA A 56 -12.99 1.73 -13.77
CA ALA A 56 -11.93 2.73 -13.64
C ALA A 56 -11.03 2.73 -14.87
N THR A 57 -10.68 3.93 -15.34
CA THR A 57 -9.78 4.12 -16.45
C THR A 57 -8.72 5.14 -16.07
N LEU A 58 -7.58 5.09 -16.76
CA LEU A 58 -6.52 6.07 -16.63
C LEU A 58 -6.84 7.30 -17.51
N GLU A 59 -6.18 8.42 -17.23
CA GLU A 59 -6.34 9.62 -18.04
C GLU A 59 -6.02 9.38 -19.50
N CYS A 60 -5.10 8.46 -19.78
CA CYS A 60 -4.77 8.07 -21.16
C CYS A 60 -5.82 7.17 -21.82
N GLY A 61 -6.86 6.78 -21.09
CA GLY A 61 -7.96 5.96 -21.60
C GLY A 61 -7.83 4.45 -21.38
N GLY A 62 -6.72 3.99 -20.82
CA GLY A 62 -6.51 2.58 -20.53
C GLY A 62 -7.30 2.10 -19.32
N LYS A 63 -7.67 0.82 -19.29
CA LYS A 63 -8.35 0.23 -18.14
C LYS A 63 -7.38 -0.13 -17.03
N VAL A 64 -7.86 -0.05 -15.79
CA VAL A 64 -7.09 -0.44 -14.62
C VAL A 64 -7.26 -1.94 -14.42
N HIS A 65 -6.27 -2.73 -14.84
CA HIS A 65 -6.37 -4.19 -14.85
C HIS A 65 -5.07 -4.93 -14.49
N SER A 66 -3.96 -4.21 -14.34
CA SER A 66 -2.66 -4.81 -14.04
C SER A 66 -1.99 -4.07 -12.88
N PHE A 67 -0.85 -4.59 -12.43
CA PHE A 67 -0.05 -3.93 -11.42
C PHE A 67 0.32 -2.50 -11.83
N MET A 68 0.84 -2.34 -13.04
CA MET A 68 1.28 -1.01 -13.50
C MET A 68 0.13 -0.04 -13.69
N SER A 69 -0.98 -0.48 -14.26
CA SER A 69 -2.14 0.39 -14.44
C SER A 69 -2.75 0.77 -13.09
N THR A 70 -2.75 -0.13 -12.12
CA THR A 70 -3.19 0.16 -10.76
C THR A 70 -2.30 1.22 -10.11
N LEU A 71 -0.99 1.10 -10.26
CA LEU A 71 -0.04 2.08 -9.74
C LEU A 71 -0.29 3.47 -10.34
N TYR A 72 -0.48 3.56 -11.66
CA TYR A 72 -0.80 4.83 -12.30
C TYR A 72 -2.12 5.40 -11.82
N TRP A 73 -3.13 4.55 -11.64
CA TRP A 73 -4.43 4.99 -11.14
C TRP A 73 -4.31 5.59 -9.74
N ILE A 74 -3.50 4.98 -8.88
CA ILE A 74 -3.24 5.51 -7.54
C ILE A 74 -2.63 6.91 -7.64
N ILE A 75 -1.61 7.07 -8.48
CA ILE A 75 -0.95 8.37 -8.68
C ILE A 75 -1.95 9.43 -9.15
N GLU A 76 -2.84 9.08 -10.06
CA GLU A 76 -3.82 10.02 -10.63
C GLU A 76 -4.93 10.39 -9.66
N ASN A 77 -5.25 9.55 -8.69
CA ASN A 77 -6.45 9.70 -7.87
C ASN A 77 -6.18 9.96 -6.39
N THR A 78 -4.95 10.25 -6.00
CA THR A 78 -4.60 10.54 -4.62
C THR A 78 -4.18 11.99 -4.46
N PRO A 79 -4.55 12.62 -3.32
CA PRO A 79 -4.27 14.04 -3.12
C PRO A 79 -2.90 14.34 -2.53
N GLU A 80 -2.20 13.34 -2.02
CA GLU A 80 -0.94 13.53 -1.34
C GLU A 80 0.17 13.98 -2.29
N ASP A 81 1.11 14.78 -1.78
CA ASP A 81 2.28 15.22 -2.53
C ASP A 81 3.27 14.09 -2.78
N VAL A 82 3.36 13.15 -1.83
CA VAL A 82 4.26 12.01 -1.90
C VAL A 82 3.48 10.76 -1.51
N ILE A 83 3.61 9.71 -2.31
CA ILE A 83 3.01 8.42 -1.97
C ILE A 83 4.08 7.34 -1.94
N PHE A 84 3.89 6.37 -1.04
CA PHE A 84 4.66 5.14 -1.00
C PHE A 84 3.72 4.00 -1.35
N VAL A 85 4.17 3.08 -2.19
CA VAL A 85 3.35 1.92 -2.58
C VAL A 85 4.06 0.66 -2.11
N ALA A 86 3.33 -0.20 -1.42
CA ALA A 86 3.86 -1.42 -0.85
C ALA A 86 2.98 -2.61 -1.22
N ASP A 87 3.52 -3.81 -1.09
CA ASP A 87 2.78 -5.05 -1.28
C ASP A 87 2.05 -5.47 0.00
N ASP A 88 1.08 -6.38 -0.11
CA ASP A 88 0.28 -6.85 1.02
C ASP A 88 0.93 -8.00 1.78
N ASP A 89 2.07 -8.50 1.34
CA ASP A 89 2.75 -9.64 1.94
C ASP A 89 4.08 -9.28 2.61
N ILE A 90 4.25 -8.04 3.01
CA ILE A 90 5.45 -7.59 3.72
C ILE A 90 5.41 -8.10 5.15
N LYS A 91 6.45 -8.82 5.55
CA LYS A 91 6.55 -9.38 6.90
C LYS A 91 7.17 -8.41 7.89
N ARG A 92 8.11 -7.58 7.42
CA ARG A 92 8.79 -6.59 8.27
C ARG A 92 9.54 -5.59 7.41
N PHE A 93 9.86 -4.46 7.99
CA PHE A 93 10.72 -3.44 7.38
C PHE A 93 12.06 -3.44 8.09
N CYS A 94 13.12 -3.14 7.32
CA CYS A 94 14.46 -3.04 7.88
C CYS A 94 15.27 -2.02 7.09
N TYR A 95 16.35 -1.54 7.71
CA TYR A 95 17.33 -0.71 7.04
C TYR A 95 18.54 -1.54 6.71
N ARG A 96 19.16 -1.24 5.58
CA ARG A 96 20.35 -1.96 5.13
C ARG A 96 21.58 -1.08 5.34
N LEU A 97 22.55 -1.59 6.12
CA LEU A 97 23.82 -0.90 6.32
C LEU A 97 24.71 -1.02 5.09
N ASP A 98 24.64 -2.17 4.43
CA ASP A 98 25.39 -2.47 3.21
C ASP A 98 24.53 -3.43 2.36
N ASN A 99 25.15 -4.08 1.38
CA ASN A 99 24.41 -4.99 0.52
C ASN A 99 24.02 -6.32 1.16
N TYR A 100 24.52 -6.59 2.37
CA TYR A 100 24.37 -7.91 2.99
C TYR A 100 23.69 -7.89 4.36
N THR A 101 23.78 -6.78 5.08
CA THR A 101 23.30 -6.71 6.46
C THR A 101 22.10 -5.80 6.57
N ALA A 102 20.96 -6.36 6.97
CA ALA A 102 19.75 -5.60 7.23
C ALA A 102 19.74 -5.09 8.67
N ILE A 103 19.30 -3.83 8.87
CA ILE A 103 19.09 -3.27 10.20
C ILE A 103 17.68 -3.65 10.63
N THR A 104 17.58 -4.47 11.69
CA THR A 104 16.30 -4.90 12.26
C THR A 104 16.33 -4.69 13.77
N ALA A 105 15.18 -4.80 14.41
CA ALA A 105 15.09 -4.70 15.86
C ALA A 105 15.92 -5.77 16.57
N GLU A 106 16.15 -6.91 15.91
CA GLU A 106 16.98 -7.99 16.46
C GLU A 106 18.46 -7.66 16.40
N ASN A 107 18.92 -7.07 15.30
CA ASN A 107 20.34 -6.75 15.10
C ASN A 107 20.71 -5.39 15.66
N TYR A 108 19.79 -4.46 15.70
CA TYR A 108 20.02 -3.08 16.17
C TYR A 108 18.82 -2.64 17.01
N PRO A 109 18.82 -3.00 18.30
CA PRO A 109 17.65 -2.75 19.16
C PRO A 109 17.26 -1.29 19.31
N ASP A 110 18.16 -0.37 19.04
CA ASP A 110 17.93 1.06 19.21
C ASP A 110 17.34 1.76 17.98
N TRP A 111 17.23 1.06 16.87
CA TRP A 111 16.57 1.67 15.70
C TRP A 111 15.07 1.71 15.94
N LYS A 112 14.39 2.66 15.66
CA LYS A 112 12.92 2.74 15.70
C LYS A 112 12.49 4.10 15.19
#